data_985d76774374d0b44fb55f7a7ca3d15d
#
_entry.id   985d76774374d0b44fb55f7a7ca3d15d
#
_cell.length_a   1.000
_cell.length_b   1.000
_cell.length_c   1.000
_cell.angle_alpha   90.00
_cell.angle_beta   90.00
_cell.angle_gamma   90.00
#
_symmetry.space_group_name_H-M   'P 1'
#
loop_
_entity.id
_entity.type
_entity.pdbx_description
1 polymer ?
#
loop_
_entity_poly.entity_id
_entity_poly.type
_entity_poly.pdbx_seq_one_letter_code
_entity_poly.pdbx_strand_id
1 'polypeptide(L)'
;MKLHRRSKNNKKPIIRQVLDLVPNHLFCKSVRKFQTDKGCHKYKTYDQLVALTFGQLGKCYTLSDISCGLSISSTFLGDLGLKQNPAKSTMSDGNRQRDYRVFEDIYYQLVNHYRRTLTDTRDRQVIEEVKNETIKLI
;
A
#
# COMPACT_ATOMS: atom_id res chain seq x y z
N MET A 1 -35.35 -18.80 1.29
CA MET A 1 -33.99 -18.63 1.87
C MET A 1 -33.09 -18.05 0.77
N LYS A 2 -32.82 -16.72 0.80
CA LYS A 2 -31.98 -16.07 -0.20
C LYS A 2 -30.50 -16.30 0.18
N LEU A 3 -29.83 -17.19 -0.53
CA LEU A 3 -28.40 -17.37 -0.43
C LEU A 3 -27.72 -16.04 -0.76
N HIS A 4 -27.06 -15.46 0.22
CA HIS A 4 -26.20 -14.28 0.05
C HIS A 4 -25.14 -14.63 -1.02
N ARG A 5 -25.22 -13.96 -2.16
CA ARG A 5 -24.24 -14.08 -3.24
C ARG A 5 -22.89 -13.64 -2.68
N ARG A 6 -22.01 -14.60 -2.35
CA ARG A 6 -20.64 -14.32 -1.94
C ARG A 6 -20.01 -13.37 -2.97
N SER A 7 -19.60 -12.21 -2.51
CA SER A 7 -18.91 -11.21 -3.31
C SER A 7 -17.72 -11.84 -4.05
N LYS A 8 -17.59 -11.56 -5.34
CA LYS A 8 -16.47 -12.03 -6.18
C LYS A 8 -15.07 -11.58 -5.68
N ASN A 9 -15.02 -10.70 -4.69
CA ASN A 9 -13.78 -10.18 -4.09
C ASN A 9 -13.07 -11.17 -3.15
N ASN A 10 -13.68 -12.27 -2.78
CA ASN A 10 -13.14 -13.24 -1.81
C ASN A 10 -11.99 -14.12 -2.34
N LYS A 11 -11.55 -13.92 -3.60
CA LYS A 11 -10.42 -14.67 -4.20
C LYS A 11 -9.12 -13.89 -4.30
N LYS A 12 -9.13 -12.59 -4.02
CA LYS A 12 -7.92 -11.76 -4.08
C LYS A 12 -7.14 -11.85 -2.77
N PRO A 13 -5.80 -11.93 -2.82
CA PRO A 13 -4.97 -11.83 -1.63
C PRO A 13 -5.29 -10.57 -0.81
N ILE A 14 -5.18 -10.65 0.52
CA ILE A 14 -5.47 -9.52 1.42
C ILE A 14 -4.64 -8.29 1.04
N ILE A 15 -3.36 -8.49 0.75
CA ILE A 15 -2.48 -7.40 0.30
C ILE A 15 -3.00 -6.71 -0.97
N ARG A 16 -3.58 -7.45 -1.91
CA ARG A 16 -4.18 -6.84 -3.11
C ARG A 16 -5.39 -5.99 -2.74
N GLN A 17 -6.19 -6.44 -1.78
CA GLN A 17 -7.34 -5.68 -1.30
C GLN A 17 -6.88 -4.38 -0.60
N VAL A 18 -5.79 -4.43 0.15
CA VAL A 18 -5.19 -3.23 0.77
C VAL A 18 -4.65 -2.27 -0.30
N LEU A 19 -3.95 -2.78 -1.32
CA LEU A 19 -3.46 -1.96 -2.42
C LEU A 19 -4.60 -1.33 -3.25
N ASP A 20 -5.74 -2.01 -3.38
CA ASP A 20 -6.92 -1.49 -4.06
C ASP A 20 -7.56 -0.28 -3.32
N LEU A 21 -7.23 -0.07 -2.04
CA LEU A 21 -7.62 1.14 -1.30
C LEU A 21 -6.87 2.40 -1.74
N VAL A 22 -5.80 2.27 -2.50
CA VAL A 22 -5.06 3.41 -3.07
C VAL A 22 -5.64 3.73 -4.44
N PRO A 23 -6.42 4.83 -4.59
CA PRO A 23 -6.98 5.20 -5.88
C PRO A 23 -5.87 5.49 -6.89
N ASN A 24 -5.95 4.87 -8.07
CA ASN A 24 -4.92 4.98 -9.08
C ASN A 24 -4.66 6.44 -9.51
N HIS A 25 -5.70 7.27 -9.59
CA HIS A 25 -5.56 8.68 -9.98
C HIS A 25 -4.74 9.49 -8.97
N LEU A 26 -4.87 9.21 -7.66
CA LEU A 26 -4.09 9.87 -6.61
C LEU A 26 -2.63 9.41 -6.66
N PHE A 27 -2.42 8.10 -6.81
CA PHE A 27 -1.08 7.53 -6.96
C PHE A 27 -0.35 8.13 -8.18
N CYS A 28 -0.98 8.10 -9.35
CA CYS A 28 -0.39 8.65 -10.56
C CYS A 28 -0.10 10.15 -10.48
N LYS A 29 -0.94 10.91 -9.77
CA LYS A 29 -0.72 12.34 -9.53
C LYS A 29 0.58 12.59 -8.76
N SER A 30 0.81 11.85 -7.67
CA SER A 30 2.03 11.96 -6.88
C SER A 30 3.27 11.54 -7.66
N VAL A 31 3.20 10.42 -8.39
CA VAL A 31 4.31 9.93 -9.23
C VAL A 31 4.71 10.96 -10.29
N ARG A 32 3.74 11.61 -10.93
CA ARG A 32 4.01 12.69 -11.90
C ARG A 32 4.60 13.92 -11.24
N LYS A 33 4.09 14.31 -10.08
CA LYS A 33 4.55 15.50 -9.33
C LYS A 33 6.03 15.39 -8.96
N PHE A 34 6.48 14.22 -8.50
CA PHE A 34 7.86 13.98 -8.10
C PHE A 34 8.70 13.31 -9.18
N GLN A 35 8.12 12.97 -10.32
CA GLN A 35 8.80 12.32 -11.46
C GLN A 35 9.59 11.06 -11.06
N THR A 36 9.11 10.30 -10.09
CA THR A 36 9.84 9.18 -9.49
C THR A 36 10.01 7.97 -10.41
N ASP A 37 9.23 7.87 -11.49
CA ASP A 37 9.34 6.81 -12.50
C ASP A 37 10.15 7.24 -13.73
N LYS A 38 10.64 8.49 -13.75
CA LYS A 38 11.46 8.97 -14.86
C LYS A 38 12.77 8.19 -14.94
N GLY A 39 13.04 7.56 -16.08
CA GLY A 39 14.23 6.73 -16.26
C GLY A 39 14.18 5.35 -15.58
N CYS A 40 13.07 4.99 -14.93
CA CYS A 40 12.91 3.68 -14.31
C CYS A 40 12.28 2.68 -15.27
N HIS A 41 13.00 1.59 -15.58
CA HIS A 41 12.51 0.57 -16.51
C HIS A 41 11.93 -0.66 -15.82
N LYS A 42 12.55 -1.14 -14.75
CA LYS A 42 12.24 -2.42 -14.12
C LYS A 42 11.55 -2.30 -12.76
N TYR A 43 11.94 -1.33 -11.93
CA TYR A 43 11.45 -1.16 -10.57
C TYR A 43 10.88 0.24 -10.40
N LYS A 44 9.58 0.36 -10.63
CA LYS A 44 8.85 1.62 -10.56
C LYS A 44 8.36 1.93 -9.15
N THR A 45 7.82 3.12 -8.97
CA THR A 45 7.24 3.55 -7.67
C THR A 45 6.15 2.60 -7.19
N TYR A 46 5.34 2.07 -8.10
CA TYR A 46 4.31 1.08 -7.75
C TYR A 46 4.92 -0.23 -7.20
N ASP A 47 5.98 -0.73 -7.83
CA ASP A 47 6.66 -1.96 -7.37
C ASP A 47 7.24 -1.75 -5.97
N GLN A 48 7.77 -0.57 -5.69
CA GLN A 48 8.26 -0.22 -4.35
C GLN A 48 7.11 -0.11 -3.34
N LEU A 49 5.98 0.49 -3.70
CA LEU A 49 4.79 0.53 -2.85
C LEU A 49 4.32 -0.86 -2.47
N VAL A 50 4.24 -1.77 -3.45
CA VAL A 50 3.87 -3.18 -3.21
C VAL A 50 4.85 -3.87 -2.27
N ALA A 51 6.16 -3.74 -2.54
CA ALA A 51 7.21 -4.36 -1.73
C ALA A 51 7.17 -3.86 -0.27
N LEU A 52 7.06 -2.56 -0.06
CA LEU A 52 6.98 -1.97 1.28
C LEU A 52 5.69 -2.37 2.00
N THR A 53 4.55 -2.37 1.32
CA THR A 53 3.27 -2.80 1.90
C THR A 53 3.31 -4.28 2.29
N PHE A 54 3.86 -5.13 1.41
CA PHE A 54 4.07 -6.55 1.71
C PHE A 54 4.98 -6.73 2.94
N GLY A 55 6.08 -5.99 3.01
CA GLY A 55 7.01 -6.04 4.13
C GLY A 55 6.35 -5.67 5.46
N GLN A 56 5.53 -4.64 5.47
CA GLN A 56 4.80 -4.21 6.67
C GLN A 56 3.73 -5.22 7.10
N LEU A 57 2.89 -5.68 6.18
CA LEU A 57 1.84 -6.63 6.48
C LEU A 57 2.37 -8.02 6.84
N GLY A 58 3.45 -8.44 6.16
CA GLY A 58 4.13 -9.72 6.41
C GLY A 58 5.11 -9.70 7.58
N LYS A 59 5.27 -8.56 8.26
CA LYS A 59 6.25 -8.37 9.34
C LYS A 59 7.66 -8.81 8.96
N CYS A 60 8.07 -8.48 7.73
CA CYS A 60 9.42 -8.76 7.24
C CYS A 60 10.44 -7.84 7.92
N TYR A 61 11.55 -8.40 8.38
CA TYR A 61 12.61 -7.64 9.05
C TYR A 61 13.66 -7.11 8.06
N THR A 62 13.82 -7.79 6.92
CA THR A 62 14.84 -7.46 5.93
C THR A 62 14.27 -7.38 4.52
N LEU A 63 14.98 -6.70 3.61
CA LEU A 63 14.64 -6.70 2.20
C LEU A 63 14.77 -8.10 1.57
N SER A 64 15.64 -8.95 2.12
CA SER A 64 15.75 -10.35 1.70
C SER A 64 14.47 -11.13 2.01
N ASP A 65 13.85 -10.88 3.18
CA ASP A 65 12.59 -11.52 3.57
C ASP A 65 11.47 -11.10 2.63
N ILE A 66 11.42 -9.82 2.24
CA ILE A 66 10.44 -9.31 1.27
C ILE A 66 10.63 -10.00 -0.08
N SER A 67 11.86 -10.07 -0.59
CA SER A 67 12.16 -10.72 -1.85
C SER A 67 11.80 -12.22 -1.83
N CYS A 68 12.13 -12.90 -0.75
CA CYS A 68 11.78 -14.31 -0.54
C CYS A 68 10.27 -14.52 -0.49
N GLY A 69 9.56 -13.71 0.28
CA GLY A 69 8.11 -13.80 0.42
C GLY A 69 7.35 -13.52 -0.87
N LEU A 70 7.80 -12.55 -1.65
CA LEU A 70 7.20 -12.24 -2.96
C LEU A 70 7.50 -13.31 -4.02
N SER A 71 8.55 -14.11 -3.86
CA SER A 71 8.95 -15.14 -4.81
C SER A 71 8.15 -16.45 -4.72
N ILE A 72 7.16 -16.55 -3.82
CA ILE A 72 6.41 -17.79 -3.55
C ILE A 72 5.74 -18.34 -4.81
N SER A 73 5.12 -17.49 -5.62
CA SER A 73 4.57 -17.93 -6.90
C SER A 73 4.45 -16.78 -7.90
N SER A 74 4.54 -17.12 -9.18
CA SER A 74 4.31 -16.17 -10.28
C SER A 74 2.87 -15.67 -10.31
N THR A 75 1.91 -16.52 -9.94
CA THR A 75 0.50 -16.14 -9.82
C THR A 75 0.29 -15.07 -8.77
N PHE A 76 0.94 -15.21 -7.61
CA PHE A 76 0.88 -14.23 -6.53
C PHE A 76 1.47 -12.88 -6.96
N LEU A 77 2.62 -12.88 -7.64
CA LEU A 77 3.20 -11.66 -8.22
C LEU A 77 2.25 -10.98 -9.20
N GLY A 78 1.63 -11.77 -10.08
CA GLY A 78 0.64 -11.28 -11.03
C GLY A 78 -0.59 -10.66 -10.34
N ASP A 79 -1.09 -11.28 -9.28
CA ASP A 79 -2.20 -10.76 -8.48
C ASP A 79 -1.88 -9.41 -7.85
N LEU A 80 -0.61 -9.18 -7.50
CA LEU A 80 -0.13 -7.91 -6.97
C LEU A 80 0.18 -6.87 -8.07
N GLY A 81 0.13 -7.26 -9.34
CA GLY A 81 0.47 -6.39 -10.47
C GLY A 81 1.97 -6.22 -10.69
N LEU A 82 2.79 -7.11 -10.13
CA LEU A 82 4.23 -7.13 -10.34
C LEU A 82 4.59 -7.99 -11.56
N LYS A 83 5.49 -7.50 -12.40
CA LYS A 83 6.00 -8.24 -13.56
C LYS A 83 7.09 -9.23 -13.17
N GLN A 84 7.87 -8.91 -12.16
CA GLN A 84 8.97 -9.73 -11.67
C GLN A 84 9.18 -9.53 -10.18
N ASN A 85 9.79 -10.51 -9.52
CA ASN A 85 10.18 -10.40 -8.13
C ASN A 85 11.34 -9.40 -7.97
N PRO A 86 11.20 -8.34 -7.15
CA PRO A 86 12.27 -7.40 -6.93
C PRO A 86 13.39 -8.05 -6.10
N ALA A 87 14.64 -7.94 -6.60
CA ALA A 87 15.80 -8.38 -5.85
C ALA A 87 16.11 -7.42 -4.69
N LYS A 88 16.78 -7.93 -3.65
CA LYS A 88 17.22 -7.13 -2.49
C LYS A 88 17.98 -5.87 -2.91
N SER A 89 18.96 -6.01 -3.83
CA SER A 89 19.75 -4.89 -4.33
C SER A 89 18.90 -3.84 -5.03
N THR A 90 17.96 -4.27 -5.85
CA THR A 90 17.03 -3.38 -6.57
C THR A 90 16.14 -2.60 -5.59
N MET A 91 15.62 -3.24 -4.55
CA MET A 91 14.84 -2.60 -3.51
C MET A 91 15.70 -1.60 -2.70
N SER A 92 16.92 -1.99 -2.36
CA SER A 92 17.88 -1.13 -1.64
C SER A 92 18.19 0.14 -2.44
N ASP A 93 18.47 -0.01 -3.73
CA ASP A 93 18.74 1.13 -4.61
C ASP A 93 17.49 2.01 -4.78
N GLY A 94 16.33 1.42 -4.94
CA GLY A 94 15.07 2.16 -4.99
C GLY A 94 14.81 2.97 -3.72
N ASN A 95 15.04 2.38 -2.55
CA ASN A 95 14.87 3.07 -1.26
C ASN A 95 15.86 4.23 -1.07
N ARG A 96 17.08 4.11 -1.62
CA ARG A 96 18.11 5.14 -1.51
C ARG A 96 17.93 6.26 -2.52
N GLN A 97 17.53 5.96 -3.75
CA GLN A 97 17.54 6.92 -4.87
C GLN A 97 16.21 7.60 -5.08
N ARG A 98 15.08 6.91 -4.78
CA ARG A 98 13.74 7.46 -5.01
C ARG A 98 13.40 8.50 -3.96
N ASP A 99 12.84 9.61 -4.40
CA ASP A 99 12.37 10.67 -3.51
C ASP A 99 11.23 10.16 -2.63
N TYR A 100 11.47 10.06 -1.32
CA TYR A 100 10.50 9.57 -0.34
C TYR A 100 9.23 10.43 -0.26
N ARG A 101 9.32 11.70 -0.68
CA ARG A 101 8.19 12.63 -0.66
C ARG A 101 7.03 12.18 -1.54
N VAL A 102 7.27 11.29 -2.52
CA VAL A 102 6.20 10.68 -3.29
C VAL A 102 5.26 9.87 -2.39
N PHE A 103 5.79 9.11 -1.45
CA PHE A 103 4.98 8.31 -0.51
C PHE A 103 4.33 9.18 0.56
N GLU A 104 4.99 10.22 1.02
CA GLU A 104 4.42 11.22 1.91
C GLU A 104 3.21 11.91 1.26
N ASP A 105 3.34 12.34 0.01
CA ASP A 105 2.26 12.97 -0.75
C ASP A 105 1.09 12.01 -0.98
N ILE A 106 1.36 10.75 -1.32
CA ILE A 106 0.33 9.70 -1.42
C ILE A 106 -0.41 9.54 -0.09
N TYR A 107 0.32 9.49 1.03
CA TYR A 107 -0.27 9.38 2.37
C TYR A 107 -1.24 10.53 2.66
N TYR A 108 -0.82 11.76 2.46
CA TYR A 108 -1.69 12.92 2.71
C TYR A 108 -2.88 12.97 1.76
N GLN A 109 -2.72 12.57 0.50
CA GLN A 109 -3.84 12.46 -0.43
C GLN A 109 -4.84 11.39 0.01
N LEU A 110 -4.38 10.23 0.51
CA LEU A 110 -5.24 9.19 1.04
C LEU A 110 -5.99 9.65 2.30
N VAL A 111 -5.30 10.27 3.25
CA VAL A 111 -5.93 10.85 4.46
C VAL A 111 -7.03 11.83 4.06
N ASN A 112 -6.76 12.72 3.13
CA ASN A 112 -7.75 13.70 2.67
C ASN A 112 -8.91 13.05 1.91
N HIS A 113 -8.62 12.02 1.10
CA HIS A 113 -9.63 11.28 0.34
C HIS A 113 -10.61 10.54 1.26
N TYR A 114 -10.09 9.81 2.25
CA TYR A 114 -10.92 9.03 3.18
C TYR A 114 -11.49 9.83 4.35
N ARG A 115 -10.95 11.02 4.64
CA ARG A 115 -11.44 11.89 5.72
C ARG A 115 -12.94 12.16 5.61
N ARG A 116 -13.46 12.38 4.41
CA ARG A 116 -14.89 12.63 4.17
C ARG A 116 -15.73 11.40 4.50
N THR A 117 -15.26 10.21 4.13
CA THR A 117 -15.95 8.95 4.44
C THR A 117 -15.96 8.67 5.94
N LEU A 118 -14.86 8.99 6.65
CA LEU A 118 -14.74 8.82 8.10
C LEU A 118 -15.56 9.86 8.89
N THR A 119 -15.87 11.01 8.29
CA THR A 119 -16.65 12.06 8.97
C THR A 119 -18.16 11.88 8.84
N ASP A 120 -18.63 11.10 7.88
CA ASP A 120 -20.04 10.85 7.61
C ASP A 120 -20.62 9.67 8.41
N THR A 121 -19.79 8.88 9.08
CA THR A 121 -20.22 7.75 9.89
C THR A 121 -20.27 8.11 11.36
N ARG A 122 -21.14 7.44 12.11
CA ARG A 122 -21.32 7.51 13.58
C ARG A 122 -20.03 7.34 14.40
N ASP A 123 -18.91 7.13 13.73
CA ASP A 123 -17.59 6.85 14.31
C ASP A 123 -16.87 8.10 14.85
N ARG A 124 -17.43 9.30 14.71
CA ARG A 124 -16.89 10.50 15.37
C ARG A 124 -16.78 10.30 16.89
N GLN A 125 -17.77 9.65 17.50
CA GLN A 125 -17.78 9.40 18.94
C GLN A 125 -16.67 8.42 19.33
N VAL A 126 -16.50 7.33 18.57
CA VAL A 126 -15.46 6.32 18.83
C VAL A 126 -14.05 6.89 18.68
N ILE A 127 -13.83 7.76 17.66
CA ILE A 127 -12.52 8.40 17.45
C ILE A 127 -12.23 9.43 18.56
N GLU A 128 -13.23 10.16 19.04
CA GLU A 128 -13.07 11.08 20.18
C GLU A 128 -12.85 10.32 21.48
N GLU A 129 -13.53 9.20 21.69
CA GLU A 129 -13.33 8.33 22.87
C GLU A 129 -11.92 7.74 22.87
N VAL A 130 -11.43 7.21 21.73
CA VAL A 130 -10.06 6.68 21.60
C VAL A 130 -9.02 7.77 21.81
N LYS A 131 -9.23 8.99 21.29
CA LYS A 131 -8.35 10.13 21.56
C LYS A 131 -8.32 10.50 23.03
N ASN A 132 -9.47 10.56 23.66
CA ASN A 132 -9.59 10.94 25.08
C ASN A 132 -8.99 9.86 26.00
N GLU A 133 -9.10 8.59 25.65
CA GLU A 133 -8.45 7.51 26.39
C GLU A 133 -6.93 7.49 26.19
N THR A 134 -6.46 7.76 24.97
CA THR A 134 -5.02 7.84 24.71
C THR A 134 -4.37 9.01 25.47
N ILE A 135 -5.06 10.14 25.59
CA ILE A 135 -4.57 11.31 26.34
C ILE A 135 -4.54 11.02 27.85
N LYS A 136 -5.44 10.19 28.38
CA LYS A 136 -5.43 9.78 29.80
C LYS A 136 -4.31 8.80 30.17
N LEU A 137 -3.69 8.15 29.17
CA LEU A 137 -2.58 7.20 29.36
C LEU A 137 -1.20 7.84 29.28
N ILE A 138 -1.12 9.13 28.95
CA ILE A 138 0.09 9.95 28.94
C ILE A 138 0.10 10.86 30.17
#